data_f8e389be181123d339298f46d0ed8bdd
#
_entry.id   f8e389be181123d339298f46d0ed8bdd
#
_cell.length_a   1.000
_cell.length_b   1.000
_cell.length_c   1.000
_cell.angle_alpha   90.00
_cell.angle_beta   90.00
_cell.angle_gamma   90.00
#
_symmetry.space_group_name_H-M   'P 1'
#
loop_
_entity.id
_entity.type
_entity.pdbx_description
1 polymer ?
#
loop_
_entity_poly.entity_id
_entity_poly.type
_entity_poly.pdbx_seq_one_letter_code
_entity_poly.pdbx_strand_id
1 'polypeptide(L)'
;SNLRSTDVVGIQAALEQSGGDAFASYSITPEDAAGPYVASVPEDYGQKAQLERLSYTSVTEALAERFHMDENYLKALNPEANFNRPGTIIKVANFGRLVATPVARIIADKGKKQVRAYDASGKMIAAYPATIGSADTPSPTGTHAVSRVALDPNYTYNPNINFRQGENNKILTIPPGPNGPVGSVWIALDKPTYGIHGTPDPSKIGKTESHGCVRLTNWDARELAKIVSPGVTVEFLD
;
A
#
# COMPACT_ATOMS: atom_id res chain seq x y z
N SER A 1 0.56 -7.12 20.67
CA SER A 1 0.72 -8.36 21.45
C SER A 1 2.15 -8.87 21.29
N ASN A 2 2.73 -9.45 22.33
CA ASN A 2 4.08 -10.03 22.31
C ASN A 2 4.05 -11.51 21.88
N LEU A 3 3.05 -11.92 21.11
CA LEU A 3 2.90 -13.29 20.66
C LEU A 3 3.98 -13.64 19.62
N ARG A 4 4.63 -14.79 19.81
CA ARG A 4 5.55 -15.36 18.82
C ARG A 4 4.74 -16.08 17.75
N SER A 5 5.22 -16.15 16.53
CA SER A 5 4.56 -16.85 15.40
C SER A 5 4.35 -18.36 15.65
N THR A 6 5.07 -18.93 16.61
CA THR A 6 4.93 -20.34 17.02
C THR A 6 3.92 -20.54 18.16
N ASP A 7 3.41 -19.47 18.76
CA ASP A 7 2.40 -19.53 19.82
C ASP A 7 0.99 -19.63 19.21
N VAL A 8 0.66 -20.80 18.69
CA VAL A 8 -0.63 -21.06 18.02
C VAL A 8 -1.80 -20.84 18.98
N VAL A 9 -1.68 -21.27 20.25
CA VAL A 9 -2.76 -21.14 21.25
C VAL A 9 -3.00 -19.68 21.61
N GLY A 10 -1.93 -18.90 21.84
CA GLY A 10 -2.03 -17.47 22.13
C GLY A 10 -2.56 -16.66 20.95
N ILE A 11 -2.16 -17.02 19.73
CA ILE A 11 -2.67 -16.39 18.50
C ILE A 11 -4.15 -16.70 18.33
N GLN A 12 -4.57 -17.96 18.51
CA GLN A 12 -5.97 -18.36 18.41
C GLN A 12 -6.83 -17.64 19.44
N ALA A 13 -6.41 -17.59 20.70
CA ALA A 13 -7.13 -16.88 21.75
C ALA A 13 -7.25 -15.37 21.46
N ALA A 14 -6.19 -14.75 20.92
CA ALA A 14 -6.22 -13.34 20.52
C ALA A 14 -7.19 -13.09 19.36
N LEU A 15 -7.24 -13.99 18.38
CA LEU A 15 -8.18 -13.93 17.25
C LEU A 15 -9.63 -14.07 17.71
N GLU A 16 -9.91 -15.03 18.59
CA GLU A 16 -11.25 -15.22 19.18
C GLU A 16 -11.70 -13.99 19.98
N GLN A 17 -10.78 -13.36 20.72
CA GLN A 17 -11.06 -12.13 21.48
C GLN A 17 -11.21 -10.89 20.58
N SER A 18 -10.60 -10.87 19.38
CA SER A 18 -10.74 -9.74 18.46
C SER A 18 -12.15 -9.58 17.90
N GLY A 19 -12.94 -10.67 17.94
CA GLY A 19 -14.37 -10.72 17.58
C GLY A 19 -14.63 -10.58 16.08
N GLY A 20 -15.72 -11.22 15.63
CA GLY A 20 -16.20 -11.15 14.26
C GLY A 20 -15.67 -12.26 13.36
N ASP A 21 -16.40 -12.47 12.25
CA ASP A 21 -16.01 -13.44 11.23
C ASP A 21 -14.78 -12.94 10.46
N ALA A 22 -13.82 -13.84 10.24
CA ALA A 22 -12.64 -13.53 9.44
C ALA A 22 -12.97 -13.24 7.96
N PHE A 23 -14.11 -13.72 7.50
CA PHE A 23 -14.58 -13.58 6.13
C PHE A 23 -15.99 -13.00 6.08
N ALA A 24 -16.27 -12.30 4.99
CA ALA A 24 -17.58 -11.79 4.62
C ALA A 24 -17.95 -12.23 3.21
N SER A 25 -19.24 -12.17 2.88
CA SER A 25 -19.73 -12.37 1.51
C SER A 25 -19.84 -11.02 0.81
N TYR A 26 -19.42 -10.98 -0.46
CA TYR A 26 -19.55 -9.81 -1.33
C TYR A 26 -20.17 -10.21 -2.65
N SER A 27 -21.14 -9.43 -3.14
CA SER A 27 -21.73 -9.59 -4.47
C SER A 27 -21.04 -8.64 -5.43
N ILE A 28 -20.39 -9.18 -6.45
CA ILE A 28 -19.73 -8.39 -7.50
C ILE A 28 -20.75 -7.50 -8.18
N THR A 29 -20.48 -6.20 -8.24
CA THR A 29 -21.39 -5.22 -8.82
C THR A 29 -21.17 -5.06 -10.33
N PRO A 30 -22.13 -4.46 -11.08
CA PRO A 30 -21.89 -4.08 -12.47
C PRO A 30 -20.69 -3.14 -12.65
N GLU A 31 -20.48 -2.21 -11.70
CA GLU A 31 -19.37 -1.26 -11.70
C GLU A 31 -18.02 -1.98 -11.50
N ASP A 32 -17.97 -2.98 -10.62
CA ASP A 32 -16.78 -3.81 -10.47
C ASP A 32 -16.42 -4.50 -11.79
N ALA A 33 -17.39 -5.07 -12.46
CA ALA A 33 -17.16 -5.77 -13.72
C ALA A 33 -16.80 -4.83 -14.89
N ALA A 34 -17.27 -3.57 -14.85
CA ALA A 34 -17.04 -2.59 -15.91
C ALA A 34 -15.65 -1.94 -15.85
N GLY A 35 -15.06 -1.80 -14.70
CA GLY A 35 -13.75 -1.14 -14.53
C GLY A 35 -13.83 0.38 -14.41
N PRO A 36 -12.82 1.09 -14.93
CA PRO A 36 -11.93 0.76 -16.05
C PRO A 36 -10.76 -0.16 -15.70
N TYR A 37 -10.42 -1.03 -16.65
CA TYR A 37 -9.25 -1.91 -16.57
C TYR A 37 -8.34 -1.70 -17.78
N VAL A 38 -7.03 -1.95 -17.60
CA VAL A 38 -6.06 -1.95 -18.69
C VAL A 38 -5.62 -3.39 -18.98
N ALA A 39 -5.32 -3.70 -20.23
CA ALA A 39 -4.94 -5.06 -20.61
C ALA A 39 -3.64 -5.52 -19.92
N SER A 40 -2.71 -4.60 -19.77
CA SER A 40 -1.44 -4.82 -19.04
C SER A 40 -0.83 -3.47 -18.67
N VAL A 41 0.03 -3.48 -17.67
CA VAL A 41 0.85 -2.33 -17.29
C VAL A 41 2.30 -2.64 -17.67
N PRO A 42 2.91 -1.91 -18.61
CA PRO A 42 4.29 -2.15 -19.02
C PRO A 42 5.25 -1.88 -17.87
N GLU A 43 6.42 -2.52 -17.88
CA GLU A 43 7.47 -2.23 -16.89
C GLU A 43 8.23 -0.94 -17.22
N ASP A 44 8.44 -0.66 -18.50
CA ASP A 44 9.16 0.51 -18.99
C ASP A 44 8.42 1.82 -18.69
N TYR A 45 9.13 2.79 -18.12
CA TYR A 45 8.53 4.07 -17.69
C TYR A 45 8.13 4.96 -18.87
N GLY A 46 8.84 4.87 -20.00
CA GLY A 46 8.45 5.56 -21.22
C GLY A 46 7.12 5.06 -21.77
N GLN A 47 6.90 3.75 -21.70
CA GLN A 47 5.62 3.14 -22.09
C GLN A 47 4.52 3.44 -21.05
N LYS A 48 4.81 3.41 -19.76
CA LYS A 48 3.84 3.84 -18.71
C LYS A 48 3.35 5.26 -18.93
N ALA A 49 4.24 6.17 -19.35
CA ALA A 49 3.91 7.56 -19.60
C ALA A 49 2.94 7.76 -20.79
N GLN A 50 2.74 6.75 -21.64
CA GLN A 50 1.79 6.79 -22.77
C GLN A 50 0.36 6.37 -22.39
N LEU A 51 0.17 5.79 -21.20
CA LEU A 51 -1.16 5.38 -20.73
C LEU A 51 -1.91 6.60 -20.17
N GLU A 52 -3.24 6.58 -20.26
CA GLU A 52 -4.07 7.62 -19.62
C GLU A 52 -4.07 7.47 -18.10
N ARG A 53 -4.06 6.22 -17.63
CA ARG A 53 -4.07 5.86 -16.21
C ARG A 53 -3.45 4.48 -16.04
N LEU A 54 -2.77 4.28 -14.90
CA LEU A 54 -2.22 2.99 -14.50
C LEU A 54 -3.25 2.26 -13.63
N SER A 55 -4.39 1.92 -14.26
CA SER A 55 -5.53 1.24 -13.64
C SER A 55 -5.20 -0.22 -13.29
N TYR A 56 -6.10 -0.86 -12.55
CA TYR A 56 -6.07 -2.32 -12.36
C TYR A 56 -6.16 -3.05 -13.71
N THR A 57 -5.62 -4.27 -13.76
CA THR A 57 -5.63 -5.12 -14.96
C THR A 57 -6.82 -6.08 -14.97
N SER A 58 -7.49 -6.26 -13.83
CA SER A 58 -8.62 -7.18 -13.72
C SER A 58 -9.55 -6.83 -12.57
N VAL A 59 -10.78 -7.35 -12.62
CA VAL A 59 -11.74 -7.31 -11.51
C VAL A 59 -11.15 -7.96 -10.27
N THR A 60 -10.44 -9.07 -10.44
CA THR A 60 -9.85 -9.84 -9.33
C THR A 60 -8.79 -9.02 -8.61
N GLU A 61 -7.91 -8.33 -9.34
CA GLU A 61 -6.90 -7.44 -8.77
C GLU A 61 -7.56 -6.28 -8.00
N ALA A 62 -8.55 -5.63 -8.59
CA ALA A 62 -9.28 -4.52 -7.96
C ALA A 62 -9.99 -4.95 -6.67
N LEU A 63 -10.64 -6.11 -6.68
CA LEU A 63 -11.33 -6.65 -5.50
C LEU A 63 -10.34 -7.15 -4.45
N ALA A 64 -9.23 -7.77 -4.84
CA ALA A 64 -8.19 -8.19 -3.92
C ALA A 64 -7.64 -6.98 -3.13
N GLU A 65 -7.29 -5.89 -3.81
CA GLU A 65 -6.85 -4.67 -3.14
C GLU A 65 -7.95 -4.06 -2.25
N ARG A 66 -9.19 -4.01 -2.73
CA ARG A 66 -10.32 -3.49 -1.96
C ARG A 66 -10.53 -4.23 -0.63
N PHE A 67 -10.35 -5.53 -0.64
CA PHE A 67 -10.53 -6.39 0.54
C PHE A 67 -9.21 -6.76 1.24
N HIS A 68 -8.11 -6.06 0.95
CA HIS A 68 -6.81 -6.22 1.58
C HIS A 68 -6.27 -7.66 1.47
N MET A 69 -6.43 -8.27 0.30
CA MET A 69 -6.10 -9.67 0.04
C MET A 69 -5.03 -9.80 -1.04
N ASP A 70 -4.27 -10.87 -0.97
CA ASP A 70 -3.50 -11.35 -2.11
C ASP A 70 -4.44 -11.86 -3.20
N GLU A 71 -4.17 -11.54 -4.47
CA GLU A 71 -5.03 -11.90 -5.60
C GLU A 71 -5.16 -13.41 -5.78
N ASN A 72 -4.05 -14.15 -5.62
CA ASN A 72 -4.07 -15.60 -5.75
C ASN A 72 -4.84 -16.25 -4.59
N TYR A 73 -4.73 -15.67 -3.39
CA TYR A 73 -5.51 -16.13 -2.25
C TYR A 73 -7.01 -15.87 -2.43
N LEU A 74 -7.39 -14.71 -2.95
CA LEU A 74 -8.80 -14.43 -3.29
C LEU A 74 -9.35 -15.43 -4.28
N LYS A 75 -8.59 -15.78 -5.33
CA LYS A 75 -8.96 -16.81 -6.31
C LYS A 75 -9.08 -18.20 -5.65
N ALA A 76 -8.10 -18.59 -4.84
CA ALA A 76 -8.09 -19.88 -4.15
C ALA A 76 -9.26 -20.02 -3.16
N LEU A 77 -9.67 -18.93 -2.54
CA LEU A 77 -10.83 -18.88 -1.63
C LEU A 77 -12.17 -19.01 -2.39
N ASN A 78 -12.19 -18.73 -3.70
CA ASN A 78 -13.38 -18.69 -4.55
C ASN A 78 -13.14 -19.43 -5.89
N PRO A 79 -12.82 -20.74 -5.87
CA PRO A 79 -12.33 -21.45 -7.07
C PRO A 79 -13.38 -21.53 -8.20
N GLU A 80 -14.68 -21.50 -7.86
CA GLU A 80 -15.79 -21.59 -8.82
C GLU A 80 -16.33 -20.22 -9.25
N ALA A 81 -15.79 -19.11 -8.74
CA ALA A 81 -16.35 -17.79 -8.97
C ALA A 81 -15.96 -17.24 -10.36
N ASN A 82 -16.95 -16.70 -11.07
CA ASN A 82 -16.70 -15.86 -12.23
C ASN A 82 -16.62 -14.40 -11.81
N PHE A 83 -15.41 -13.88 -11.63
CA PHE A 83 -15.18 -12.51 -11.16
C PHE A 83 -15.65 -11.43 -12.15
N ASN A 84 -15.81 -11.78 -13.45
CA ASN A 84 -16.27 -10.82 -14.45
C ASN A 84 -17.81 -10.75 -14.56
N ARG A 85 -18.53 -11.53 -13.75
CA ARG A 85 -19.99 -11.60 -13.81
C ARG A 85 -20.60 -10.87 -12.62
N PRO A 86 -21.34 -9.76 -12.85
CA PRO A 86 -22.14 -9.12 -11.80
C PRO A 86 -23.12 -10.10 -11.13
N GLY A 87 -23.30 -9.95 -9.83
CA GLY A 87 -24.12 -10.83 -9.01
C GLY A 87 -23.42 -12.10 -8.54
N THR A 88 -22.18 -12.39 -8.98
CA THR A 88 -21.39 -13.48 -8.41
C THR A 88 -21.09 -13.17 -6.96
N ILE A 89 -21.43 -14.10 -6.06
CA ILE A 89 -21.11 -13.98 -4.62
C ILE A 89 -19.76 -14.61 -4.37
N ILE A 90 -18.87 -13.84 -3.76
CA ILE A 90 -17.52 -14.27 -3.38
C ILE A 90 -17.30 -14.11 -1.88
N LYS A 91 -16.41 -14.93 -1.35
CA LYS A 91 -15.89 -14.82 0.02
C LYS A 91 -14.68 -13.89 0.01
N VAL A 92 -14.67 -12.89 0.88
CA VAL A 92 -13.62 -11.88 1.01
C VAL A 92 -13.16 -11.75 2.46
N ALA A 93 -11.98 -11.17 2.69
CA ALA A 93 -11.53 -10.88 4.03
C ALA A 93 -12.43 -9.81 4.69
N ASN A 94 -12.75 -10.04 5.97
CA ASN A 94 -13.38 -9.06 6.83
C ASN A 94 -12.29 -8.37 7.67
N PHE A 95 -11.70 -7.30 7.13
CA PHE A 95 -10.62 -6.56 7.80
C PHE A 95 -11.12 -5.56 8.87
N GLY A 96 -12.43 -5.55 9.13
CA GLY A 96 -13.03 -4.69 10.15
C GLY A 96 -13.17 -3.24 9.71
N ARG A 97 -13.03 -2.32 10.67
CA ARG A 97 -13.15 -0.88 10.41
C ARG A 97 -11.79 -0.25 10.22
N LEU A 98 -11.69 0.65 9.25
CA LEU A 98 -10.53 1.49 9.05
C LEU A 98 -10.33 2.43 10.25
N VAL A 99 -9.06 2.73 10.54
CA VAL A 99 -8.70 3.68 11.59
C VAL A 99 -9.14 5.08 11.18
N ALA A 100 -9.81 5.78 12.10
CA ALA A 100 -10.29 7.16 11.88
C ALA A 100 -9.64 8.17 12.84
N THR A 101 -8.88 7.71 13.83
CA THR A 101 -8.20 8.57 14.80
C THR A 101 -7.04 9.31 14.14
N PRO A 102 -6.92 10.64 14.30
CA PRO A 102 -5.82 11.40 13.74
C PRO A 102 -4.46 10.94 14.27
N VAL A 103 -3.48 10.86 13.37
CA VAL A 103 -2.10 10.54 13.69
C VAL A 103 -1.38 11.78 14.20
N ALA A 104 -0.65 11.63 15.30
CA ALA A 104 0.25 12.65 15.84
C ALA A 104 1.72 12.34 15.58
N ARG A 105 2.08 11.06 15.50
CA ARG A 105 3.45 10.60 15.25
C ARG A 105 3.47 9.28 14.49
N ILE A 106 4.46 9.14 13.60
CA ILE A 106 4.75 7.91 12.85
C ILE A 106 6.14 7.43 13.25
N ILE A 107 6.31 6.11 13.36
CA ILE A 107 7.61 5.44 13.45
C ILE A 107 7.75 4.53 12.24
N ALA A 108 8.79 4.74 11.44
CA ALA A 108 9.23 3.86 10.36
C ALA A 108 10.39 2.99 10.87
N ASP A 109 10.09 1.75 11.24
CA ASP A 109 11.01 0.81 11.88
C ASP A 109 11.58 -0.15 10.82
N LYS A 110 12.82 0.04 10.42
CA LYS A 110 13.49 -0.76 9.38
C LYS A 110 13.70 -2.20 9.84
N GLY A 111 14.14 -2.36 11.10
CA GLY A 111 14.41 -3.69 11.66
C GLY A 111 13.17 -4.56 11.74
N LYS A 112 12.02 -3.95 12.02
CA LYS A 112 10.72 -4.63 12.05
C LYS A 112 9.98 -4.62 10.72
N LYS A 113 10.47 -3.89 9.72
CA LYS A 113 9.80 -3.70 8.42
C LYS A 113 8.35 -3.23 8.61
N GLN A 114 8.16 -2.21 9.42
CA GLN A 114 6.84 -1.77 9.87
C GLN A 114 6.75 -0.25 10.00
N VAL A 115 5.62 0.30 9.61
CA VAL A 115 5.21 1.67 9.94
C VAL A 115 4.17 1.59 11.04
N ARG A 116 4.40 2.33 12.13
CA ARG A 116 3.47 2.42 13.27
C ARG A 116 2.99 3.85 13.42
N ALA A 117 1.69 4.01 13.55
CA ALA A 117 1.03 5.31 13.76
C ALA A 117 0.52 5.42 15.20
N TYR A 118 0.74 6.59 15.79
CA TYR A 118 0.37 6.89 17.19
C TYR A 118 -0.50 8.16 17.22
N ASP A 119 -1.49 8.16 18.10
CA ASP A 119 -2.31 9.34 18.37
C ASP A 119 -1.62 10.34 19.31
N ALA A 120 -2.31 11.44 19.63
CA ALA A 120 -1.79 12.50 20.51
C ALA A 120 -1.56 12.03 21.96
N SER A 121 -2.19 10.94 22.39
CA SER A 121 -1.97 10.33 23.73
C SER A 121 -0.76 9.41 23.76
N GLY A 122 -0.14 9.14 22.61
CA GLY A 122 0.95 8.17 22.45
C GLY A 122 0.47 6.73 22.31
N LYS A 123 -0.82 6.49 22.15
CA LYS A 123 -1.36 5.15 21.88
C LYS A 123 -1.13 4.78 20.40
N MET A 124 -0.61 3.58 20.18
CA MET A 124 -0.52 3.02 18.83
C MET A 124 -1.92 2.73 18.29
N ILE A 125 -2.28 3.35 17.18
CA ILE A 125 -3.59 3.24 16.53
C ILE A 125 -3.56 2.42 15.25
N ALA A 126 -2.41 2.30 14.62
CA ALA A 126 -2.23 1.45 13.44
C ALA A 126 -0.78 0.93 13.33
N ALA A 127 -0.62 -0.20 12.66
CA ALA A 127 0.67 -0.77 12.31
C ALA A 127 0.56 -1.43 10.94
N TYR A 128 1.43 -1.04 10.02
CA TYR A 128 1.42 -1.48 8.62
C TYR A 128 2.72 -2.20 8.28
N PRO A 129 2.69 -3.37 7.65
CA PRO A 129 3.87 -3.95 7.02
C PRO A 129 4.46 -2.98 6.01
N ALA A 130 5.80 -2.87 5.97
CA ALA A 130 6.46 -1.89 5.13
C ALA A 130 7.73 -2.43 4.49
N THR A 131 8.12 -1.86 3.36
CA THR A 131 9.47 -1.93 2.80
C THR A 131 10.14 -0.58 2.99
N ILE A 132 11.29 -0.53 3.65
CA ILE A 132 11.93 0.71 4.08
C ILE A 132 13.40 0.72 3.66
N GLY A 133 13.71 1.49 2.60
CA GLY A 133 15.08 1.63 2.10
C GLY A 133 15.72 0.33 1.64
N SER A 134 17.02 0.42 1.34
CA SER A 134 17.91 -0.68 0.99
C SER A 134 19.33 -0.37 1.48
N ALA A 135 20.23 -1.32 1.33
CA ALA A 135 21.64 -1.10 1.61
C ALA A 135 22.25 -0.05 0.65
N ASP A 136 21.88 -0.12 -0.63
CA ASP A 136 22.42 0.76 -1.68
C ASP A 136 21.75 2.15 -1.70
N THR A 137 20.47 2.20 -1.38
CA THR A 137 19.66 3.42 -1.29
C THR A 137 18.93 3.47 0.04
N PRO A 138 19.62 3.90 1.12
CA PRO A 138 19.05 3.90 2.45
C PRO A 138 17.91 4.90 2.59
N SER A 139 16.96 4.56 3.46
CA SER A 139 15.92 5.51 3.88
C SER A 139 16.54 6.68 4.66
N PRO A 140 15.81 7.77 4.86
CA PRO A 140 16.22 8.81 5.80
C PRO A 140 16.54 8.23 7.19
N THR A 141 17.28 8.97 7.96
CA THR A 141 17.56 8.70 9.39
C THR A 141 17.05 9.86 10.23
N GLY A 142 16.80 9.61 11.51
CA GLY A 142 16.30 10.64 12.42
C GLY A 142 14.82 10.95 12.26
N THR A 143 14.45 12.20 12.54
CA THR A 143 13.07 12.65 12.55
C THR A 143 12.81 13.62 11.40
N HIS A 144 11.76 13.38 10.66
CA HIS A 144 11.24 14.19 9.56
C HIS A 144 9.80 14.58 9.84
N ALA A 145 9.25 15.48 9.02
CA ALA A 145 7.85 15.85 9.08
C ALA A 145 7.13 15.55 7.76
N VAL A 146 5.86 15.18 7.85
CA VAL A 146 4.98 15.14 6.67
C VAL A 146 4.82 16.55 6.14
N SER A 147 5.10 16.76 4.85
CA SER A 147 4.96 18.06 4.20
C SER A 147 3.67 18.17 3.38
N ARG A 148 3.24 17.06 2.77
CA ARG A 148 2.07 17.02 1.89
C ARG A 148 1.52 15.60 1.76
N VAL A 149 0.21 15.50 1.57
CA VAL A 149 -0.48 14.25 1.21
C VAL A 149 -1.12 14.42 -0.16
N ALA A 150 -0.88 13.49 -1.07
CA ALA A 150 -1.50 13.45 -2.40
C ALA A 150 -2.14 12.08 -2.65
N LEU A 151 -3.40 12.10 -3.06
CA LEU A 151 -4.13 10.92 -3.52
C LEU A 151 -4.05 10.84 -5.04
N ASP A 152 -3.90 9.62 -5.56
CA ASP A 152 -3.74 9.35 -6.98
C ASP A 152 -2.75 10.32 -7.68
N PRO A 153 -1.48 10.40 -7.19
CA PRO A 153 -0.52 11.35 -7.72
C PRO A 153 0.01 10.93 -9.09
N ASN A 154 0.34 11.91 -9.92
CA ASN A 154 1.29 11.67 -11.01
C ASN A 154 2.66 11.37 -10.42
N TYR A 155 3.45 10.55 -11.09
CA TYR A 155 4.84 10.31 -10.74
C TYR A 155 5.77 10.98 -11.73
N THR A 156 6.60 11.91 -11.26
CA THR A 156 7.65 12.51 -12.08
C THR A 156 8.93 11.71 -11.94
N TYR A 157 9.27 10.97 -12.98
CA TYR A 157 10.56 10.30 -13.11
C TYR A 157 11.61 11.27 -13.67
N ASN A 158 12.76 11.37 -12.99
CA ASN A 158 13.90 12.13 -13.46
C ASN A 158 15.16 11.29 -13.29
N PRO A 159 15.80 10.82 -14.39
CA PRO A 159 16.95 9.93 -14.34
C PRO A 159 18.19 10.54 -13.66
N ASN A 160 18.22 11.88 -13.48
CA ASN A 160 19.32 12.57 -12.81
C ASN A 160 19.18 12.60 -11.28
N ILE A 161 18.00 12.35 -10.75
CA ILE A 161 17.70 12.40 -9.31
C ILE A 161 17.12 11.08 -8.77
N ASN A 162 16.45 10.33 -9.62
CA ASN A 162 15.92 9.01 -9.28
C ASN A 162 16.92 7.92 -9.69
N PHE A 163 16.56 6.67 -9.51
CA PHE A 163 17.29 5.54 -10.07
C PHE A 163 17.16 5.51 -11.61
N ARG A 164 18.11 4.85 -12.27
CA ARG A 164 18.05 4.64 -13.72
C ARG A 164 17.06 3.52 -14.04
N GLN A 165 16.07 3.82 -14.90
CA GLN A 165 15.04 2.87 -15.32
C GLN A 165 15.22 2.57 -16.80
N GLY A 166 15.75 1.39 -17.12
CA GLY A 166 16.01 0.97 -18.50
C GLY A 166 16.85 2.00 -19.29
N GLU A 167 16.44 2.28 -20.50
CA GLU A 167 17.06 3.27 -21.40
C GLU A 167 16.42 4.68 -21.30
N ASN A 168 15.53 4.89 -20.31
CA ASN A 168 14.84 6.17 -20.14
C ASN A 168 15.79 7.24 -19.61
N ASN A 169 16.19 8.17 -20.46
CA ASN A 169 17.14 9.25 -20.19
C ASN A 169 16.50 10.65 -20.12
N LYS A 170 15.18 10.73 -20.19
CA LYS A 170 14.39 11.98 -20.14
C LYS A 170 13.52 12.02 -18.89
N ILE A 171 13.15 13.24 -18.51
CA ILE A 171 12.11 13.43 -17.49
C ILE A 171 10.77 12.95 -18.05
N LEU A 172 10.08 12.09 -17.33
CA LEU A 172 8.78 11.54 -17.72
C LEU A 172 7.76 11.89 -16.65
N THR A 173 6.54 12.20 -17.06
CA THR A 173 5.37 12.27 -16.19
C THR A 173 4.55 11.00 -16.40
N ILE A 174 4.53 10.16 -15.38
CA ILE A 174 3.77 8.91 -15.39
C ILE A 174 2.40 9.19 -14.77
N PRO A 175 1.30 8.84 -15.46
CA PRO A 175 -0.05 9.12 -14.97
C PRO A 175 -0.39 8.34 -13.69
N PRO A 176 -1.44 8.76 -12.97
CA PRO A 176 -1.81 8.15 -11.71
C PRO A 176 -2.43 6.77 -11.88
N GLY A 177 -2.50 6.04 -10.80
CA GLY A 177 -3.23 4.78 -10.68
C GLY A 177 -2.61 3.81 -9.70
N PRO A 178 -3.36 2.77 -9.29
CA PRO A 178 -2.90 1.79 -8.32
C PRO A 178 -1.65 1.04 -8.79
N ASN A 179 -1.48 0.86 -10.10
CA ASN A 179 -0.35 0.21 -10.74
C ASN A 179 0.76 1.19 -11.17
N GLY A 180 0.72 2.42 -10.64
CA GLY A 180 1.80 3.40 -10.79
C GLY A 180 3.00 3.12 -9.90
N PRO A 181 4.17 3.73 -10.18
CA PRO A 181 5.40 3.51 -9.41
C PRO A 181 5.28 3.78 -7.91
N VAL A 182 4.40 4.70 -7.52
CA VAL A 182 4.12 5.06 -6.12
C VAL A 182 2.73 4.64 -5.67
N GLY A 183 2.07 3.78 -6.45
CA GLY A 183 0.70 3.36 -6.19
C GLY A 183 -0.28 4.54 -6.17
N SER A 184 -1.28 4.46 -5.32
CA SER A 184 -2.40 5.40 -5.28
C SER A 184 -2.25 6.52 -4.24
N VAL A 185 -1.10 6.63 -3.55
CA VAL A 185 -0.86 7.61 -2.48
C VAL A 185 0.60 8.02 -2.45
N TRP A 186 0.84 9.31 -2.22
CA TRP A 186 2.14 9.87 -1.87
C TRP A 186 2.03 10.79 -0.65
N ILE A 187 2.66 10.40 0.44
CA ILE A 187 2.81 11.20 1.65
C ILE A 187 4.25 11.72 1.65
N ALA A 188 4.44 12.95 1.22
CA ALA A 188 5.75 13.58 1.10
C ALA A 188 6.32 13.92 2.48
N LEU A 189 7.62 13.75 2.65
CA LEU A 189 8.35 14.23 3.82
C LEU A 189 9.00 15.60 3.52
N ASP A 190 9.48 16.26 4.55
CA ASP A 190 10.26 17.51 4.46
C ASP A 190 11.62 17.31 3.80
N LYS A 191 12.14 16.09 3.77
CA LYS A 191 13.31 15.71 2.98
C LYS A 191 12.90 15.53 1.52
N PRO A 192 13.45 16.33 0.59
CA PRO A 192 13.12 16.24 -0.84
C PRO A 192 13.27 14.82 -1.39
N THR A 193 12.35 14.41 -2.25
CA THR A 193 12.30 13.10 -2.93
C THR A 193 11.95 11.90 -2.05
N TYR A 194 11.82 12.08 -0.73
CA TYR A 194 11.44 11.00 0.18
C TYR A 194 9.96 11.08 0.59
N GLY A 195 9.35 9.93 0.76
CA GLY A 195 7.94 9.82 1.16
C GLY A 195 7.54 8.42 1.58
N ILE A 196 6.30 8.34 2.06
CA ILE A 196 5.59 7.08 2.32
C ILE A 196 4.54 6.95 1.22
N HIS A 197 4.50 5.80 0.54
CA HIS A 197 3.64 5.65 -0.63
C HIS A 197 3.13 4.23 -0.83
N GLY A 198 2.13 4.07 -1.70
CA GLY A 198 1.61 2.78 -2.11
C GLY A 198 2.55 2.01 -3.06
N THR A 199 2.08 0.89 -3.57
CA THR A 199 2.85 0.04 -4.49
C THR A 199 1.94 -0.68 -5.47
N PRO A 200 2.40 -0.91 -6.73
CA PRO A 200 1.74 -1.82 -7.66
C PRO A 200 1.90 -3.31 -7.29
N ASP A 201 2.85 -3.62 -6.38
CA ASP A 201 3.21 -4.99 -6.02
C ASP A 201 3.02 -5.24 -4.51
N PRO A 202 1.78 -5.35 -4.00
CA PRO A 202 1.51 -5.52 -2.57
C PRO A 202 2.16 -6.80 -1.99
N SER A 203 2.31 -7.85 -2.79
CA SER A 203 2.93 -9.11 -2.36
C SER A 203 4.42 -8.99 -2.03
N LYS A 204 5.08 -7.92 -2.47
CA LYS A 204 6.51 -7.66 -2.24
C LYS A 204 6.80 -6.86 -0.97
N ILE A 205 5.77 -6.32 -0.29
CA ILE A 205 5.95 -5.55 0.94
C ILE A 205 6.65 -6.38 2.02
N GLY A 206 7.69 -5.80 2.61
CA GLY A 206 8.52 -6.45 3.63
C GLY A 206 9.46 -7.55 3.11
N LYS A 207 9.41 -7.89 1.81
CA LYS A 207 10.20 -8.98 1.18
C LYS A 207 11.26 -8.49 0.21
N THR A 208 11.16 -7.24 -0.24
CA THR A 208 12.09 -6.60 -1.17
C THR A 208 12.66 -5.33 -0.56
N GLU A 209 13.54 -4.67 -1.27
CA GLU A 209 14.13 -3.38 -0.91
C GLU A 209 13.47 -2.24 -1.67
N SER A 210 13.63 -1.00 -1.19
CA SER A 210 13.16 0.21 -1.86
C SER A 210 14.33 1.15 -2.19
N HIS A 211 14.09 2.12 -3.08
CA HIS A 211 15.07 3.17 -3.41
C HIS A 211 15.02 4.33 -2.38
N GLY A 212 14.97 4.00 -1.09
CA GLY A 212 15.02 4.95 0.02
C GLY A 212 13.65 5.35 0.59
N CYS A 213 12.58 5.27 -0.17
CA CYS A 213 11.24 5.56 0.30
C CYS A 213 10.65 4.44 1.18
N VAL A 214 9.56 4.76 1.86
CA VAL A 214 8.75 3.79 2.62
C VAL A 214 7.59 3.33 1.74
N ARG A 215 7.56 2.05 1.39
CA ARG A 215 6.47 1.44 0.62
C ARG A 215 5.50 0.72 1.55
N LEU A 216 4.22 1.01 1.36
CA LEU A 216 3.09 0.30 1.95
C LEU A 216 2.26 -0.34 0.84
N THR A 217 1.33 -1.22 1.19
CA THR A 217 0.27 -1.58 0.26
C THR A 217 -0.57 -0.34 -0.08
N ASN A 218 -1.26 -0.33 -1.22
CA ASN A 218 -2.13 0.80 -1.58
C ASN A 218 -3.22 1.04 -0.53
N TRP A 219 -3.81 0.00 0.03
CA TRP A 219 -4.87 0.12 1.04
C TRP A 219 -4.35 0.68 2.37
N ASP A 220 -3.16 0.25 2.84
CA ASP A 220 -2.54 0.78 4.06
C ASP A 220 -2.12 2.25 3.88
N ALA A 221 -1.55 2.58 2.71
CA ALA A 221 -1.19 3.95 2.38
C ALA A 221 -2.43 4.87 2.30
N ARG A 222 -3.56 4.37 1.76
CA ARG A 222 -4.82 5.12 1.72
C ARG A 222 -5.43 5.30 3.11
N GLU A 223 -5.36 4.31 3.98
CA GLU A 223 -5.81 4.45 5.37
C GLU A 223 -4.97 5.52 6.08
N LEU A 224 -3.64 5.40 6.02
CA LEU A 224 -2.73 6.36 6.63
C LEU A 224 -2.93 7.78 6.07
N ALA A 225 -3.12 7.94 4.76
CA ALA A 225 -3.33 9.24 4.12
C ALA A 225 -4.59 9.98 4.61
N LYS A 226 -5.61 9.24 5.06
CA LYS A 226 -6.86 9.82 5.59
C LYS A 226 -6.72 10.36 7.01
N ILE A 227 -5.75 9.87 7.76
CA ILE A 227 -5.60 10.17 9.19
C ILE A 227 -4.33 10.95 9.52
N VAL A 228 -3.45 11.18 8.53
CA VAL A 228 -2.21 11.97 8.67
C VAL A 228 -2.38 13.35 8.08
N SER A 229 -1.68 14.33 8.66
CA SER A 229 -1.70 15.73 8.22
C SER A 229 -0.27 16.27 8.09
N PRO A 230 -0.04 17.33 7.29
CA PRO A 230 1.22 18.05 7.30
C PRO A 230 1.63 18.45 8.72
N GLY A 231 2.91 18.33 9.03
CA GLY A 231 3.49 18.58 10.35
C GLY A 231 3.58 17.36 11.26
N VAL A 232 2.90 16.25 10.96
CA VAL A 232 3.06 14.98 11.69
C VAL A 232 4.51 14.49 11.57
N THR A 233 5.11 14.14 12.71
CA THR A 233 6.50 13.66 12.75
C THR A 233 6.62 12.22 12.29
N VAL A 234 7.68 11.93 11.56
CA VAL A 234 8.05 10.59 11.09
C VAL A 234 9.47 10.29 11.56
N GLU A 235 9.60 9.39 12.51
CA GLU A 235 10.87 8.95 13.07
C GLU A 235 11.31 7.63 12.41
N PHE A 236 12.54 7.60 11.93
CA PHE A 236 13.15 6.41 11.34
C PHE A 236 14.02 5.71 12.38
N LEU A 237 13.72 4.42 12.62
CA LEU A 237 14.50 3.52 13.47
C LEU A 237 15.19 2.46 12.61
N ASP A 238 16.43 2.10 13.01
CA ASP A 238 17.22 1.02 12.40
C ASP A 238 16.82 -0.36 12.90
#